data_5d1c1422133acc825b31f5ea8308c5fd
#
_entry.id   5d1c1422133acc825b31f5ea8308c5fd
#
_cell.length_a   1.000
_cell.length_b   1.000
_cell.length_c   1.000
_cell.angle_alpha   90.00
_cell.angle_beta   90.00
_cell.angle_gamma   90.00
#
_symmetry.space_group_name_H-M   'P 1'
#
loop_
_entity.id
_entity.type
_entity.pdbx_description
1 polymer ?
#
loop_
_entity_poly.entity_id
_entity_poly.type
_entity_poly.pdbx_seq_one_letter_code
_entity_poly.pdbx_strand_id
1 'polypeptide(L)'
;MSLWRRLTGNDTREQIHFRARLARYFPITTWLPYYNRHLLNDDLVAAVIVTLMVIPQALAYAILAGLPAITGLYASMLPLIAYTLFGTSRTLAVGPMAIVSLMTAAALSPLFVPGSVAYSQGAMTLAMLSGLILGVMGLLRLGFFANFLSHPVVSGLLTASGVLIAASQFAGLMGIGGSGFTLIDQLAHLFRHLNGLHWATLILGLAALGFLLFMRRAAPLLRKLGLTAGAATFIVRLGPVIAVAVTTLVSWSMDLPAHGVKVVGDIPAHLPPLSLPSFDPGLLRELLLPAFLISVVGFIESVSLAQMLAARRRERISPDQELIGLGSANLAAAFSSGMPVTGSLSRTVINFDAGARTPAAGAFAALGVGLVVLFLSPLIAYLPIATLAASIIVSAMTLVDLPGLKRTWRYSRSDFLAMLMTIALTFIEGVEAGVMAGVGVSLALYLYRTSRPHTAVLGRLPGTEHFRNVRRHEAEIDEEIALLRIDESLYFANARYLEDTVYGLLADRPAMKHMVLICSAVNLIDASALESLEAINSRLKDSQITLHLAEVKGPVMDRLKKSDFLDHLSGDVYLSTYAAWTDLRHRLEERAAEANGTEPESESR
;
A
#
# COMPACT_ATOMS: atom_id res chain seq x y z
N MET A 1 -1.77 15.29 -38.11
CA MET A 1 -3.19 14.87 -37.96
C MET A 1 -3.80 14.18 -39.22
N SER A 2 -3.18 14.18 -40.37
CA SER A 2 -3.77 13.71 -41.63
C SER A 2 -3.44 12.26 -42.05
N LEU A 3 -2.31 11.69 -41.64
CA LEU A 3 -1.94 10.32 -42.03
C LEU A 3 -2.62 9.23 -41.17
N TRP A 4 -2.83 9.49 -39.88
CA TRP A 4 -3.44 8.51 -38.95
C TRP A 4 -4.97 8.38 -39.13
N ARG A 5 -5.66 9.48 -39.52
CA ARG A 5 -7.10 9.41 -39.85
C ARG A 5 -7.39 8.69 -41.18
N ARG A 6 -6.43 8.60 -42.10
CA ARG A 6 -6.59 7.88 -43.39
C ARG A 6 -6.41 6.37 -43.25
N LEU A 7 -5.81 5.89 -42.14
CA LEU A 7 -5.65 4.47 -41.85
C LEU A 7 -6.81 3.87 -41.01
N THR A 8 -7.81 4.68 -40.61
CA THR A 8 -8.89 4.30 -39.68
C THR A 8 -10.28 4.22 -40.32
N GLY A 9 -10.36 4.12 -41.65
CA GLY A 9 -11.62 3.83 -42.33
C GLY A 9 -12.00 2.36 -42.21
N ASN A 10 -13.07 2.03 -41.51
CA ASN A 10 -13.65 0.70 -41.27
C ASN A 10 -12.79 -0.25 -40.41
N ASP A 11 -12.67 0.05 -39.10
CA ASP A 11 -12.16 -0.92 -38.14
C ASP A 11 -13.13 -2.11 -38.06
N THR A 12 -12.69 -3.28 -38.46
CA THR A 12 -13.42 -4.54 -38.20
C THR A 12 -13.48 -4.80 -36.68
N ARG A 13 -14.47 -5.56 -36.21
CA ARG A 13 -14.60 -5.93 -34.77
C ARG A 13 -13.30 -6.51 -34.22
N GLU A 14 -12.55 -7.26 -35.02
CA GLU A 14 -11.25 -7.81 -34.66
C GLU A 14 -10.17 -6.73 -34.41
N GLN A 15 -10.15 -5.68 -35.23
CA GLN A 15 -9.21 -4.56 -35.05
C GLN A 15 -9.53 -3.76 -33.78
N ILE A 16 -10.81 -3.57 -33.47
CA ILE A 16 -11.24 -2.92 -32.22
C ILE A 16 -10.80 -3.77 -31.00
N HIS A 17 -11.01 -5.08 -31.06
CA HIS A 17 -10.57 -5.98 -29.98
C HIS A 17 -9.04 -6.05 -29.85
N PHE A 18 -8.33 -6.07 -30.97
CA PHE A 18 -6.86 -6.04 -30.96
C PHE A 18 -6.32 -4.73 -30.37
N ARG A 19 -6.85 -3.57 -30.78
CA ARG A 19 -6.48 -2.25 -30.22
C ARG A 19 -6.80 -2.15 -28.73
N ALA A 20 -7.95 -2.66 -28.29
CA ALA A 20 -8.31 -2.69 -26.89
C ALA A 20 -7.35 -3.57 -26.06
N ARG A 21 -6.94 -4.73 -26.61
CA ARG A 21 -5.91 -5.59 -25.97
C ARG A 21 -4.55 -4.89 -25.93
N LEU A 22 -4.14 -4.28 -27.05
CA LEU A 22 -2.86 -3.56 -27.13
C LEU A 22 -2.84 -2.40 -26.13
N ALA A 23 -3.91 -1.60 -26.07
CA ALA A 23 -4.05 -0.49 -25.14
C ALA A 23 -4.02 -0.93 -23.67
N ARG A 24 -4.46 -2.16 -23.40
CA ARG A 24 -4.44 -2.74 -22.06
C ARG A 24 -3.03 -3.04 -21.58
N TYR A 25 -2.16 -3.63 -22.41
CA TYR A 25 -0.79 -4.00 -22.03
C TYR A 25 0.25 -2.93 -22.36
N PHE A 26 -0.05 -2.05 -23.32
CA PHE A 26 0.79 -0.93 -23.75
C PHE A 26 0.04 0.40 -23.62
N PRO A 27 -0.09 0.96 -22.42
CA PRO A 27 -0.80 2.21 -22.19
C PRO A 27 -0.27 3.40 -23.00
N ILE A 28 0.98 3.37 -23.44
CA ILE A 28 1.55 4.38 -24.34
C ILE A 28 0.68 4.59 -25.59
N THR A 29 0.04 3.55 -26.09
CA THR A 29 -0.84 3.62 -27.28
C THR A 29 -2.11 4.45 -27.03
N THR A 30 -2.45 4.72 -25.78
CA THR A 30 -3.65 5.49 -25.41
C THR A 30 -3.40 6.99 -25.40
N TRP A 31 -2.21 7.44 -25.07
CA TRP A 31 -1.89 8.87 -24.93
C TRP A 31 -0.95 9.41 -26.01
N LEU A 32 -0.04 8.61 -26.57
CA LEU A 32 0.92 9.03 -27.58
C LEU A 32 0.24 9.58 -28.87
N PRO A 33 -0.87 9.03 -29.37
CA PRO A 33 -1.54 9.58 -30.56
C PRO A 33 -2.10 10.99 -30.38
N TYR A 34 -2.36 11.39 -29.13
CA TYR A 34 -2.88 12.71 -28.76
C TYR A 34 -1.79 13.68 -28.30
N TYR A 35 -0.51 13.25 -28.37
CA TYR A 35 0.62 14.03 -27.90
C TYR A 35 0.84 15.25 -28.82
N ASN A 36 0.93 16.43 -28.22
CA ASN A 36 1.05 17.69 -28.95
C ASN A 36 2.11 18.61 -28.30
N ARG A 37 2.40 19.75 -28.93
CA ARG A 37 3.42 20.69 -28.45
C ARG A 37 3.13 21.26 -27.06
N HIS A 38 1.88 21.37 -26.68
CA HIS A 38 1.50 21.86 -25.34
C HIS A 38 1.85 20.82 -24.26
N LEU A 39 1.48 19.56 -24.49
CA LEU A 39 1.84 18.45 -23.61
C LEU A 39 3.37 18.28 -23.52
N LEU A 40 4.08 18.44 -24.65
CA LEU A 40 5.54 18.39 -24.69
C LEU A 40 6.16 19.46 -23.77
N ASN A 41 5.69 20.70 -23.83
CA ASN A 41 6.21 21.78 -22.99
C ASN A 41 5.95 21.52 -21.51
N ASP A 42 4.73 21.10 -21.14
CA ASP A 42 4.38 20.77 -19.76
C ASP A 42 5.26 19.63 -19.23
N ASP A 43 5.41 18.56 -20.02
CA ASP A 43 6.20 17.37 -19.63
C ASP A 43 7.71 17.69 -19.59
N LEU A 44 8.25 18.54 -20.46
CA LEU A 44 9.65 18.97 -20.41
C LEU A 44 9.96 19.81 -19.19
N VAL A 45 9.08 20.76 -18.82
CA VAL A 45 9.25 21.57 -17.62
C VAL A 45 9.25 20.66 -16.39
N ALA A 46 8.31 19.73 -16.32
CA ALA A 46 8.25 18.77 -15.23
C ALA A 46 9.49 17.87 -15.19
N ALA A 47 9.96 17.40 -16.36
CA ALA A 47 11.15 16.56 -16.48
C ALA A 47 12.41 17.24 -15.98
N VAL A 48 12.64 18.52 -16.32
CA VAL A 48 13.80 19.29 -15.82
C VAL A 48 13.78 19.36 -14.29
N ILE A 49 12.62 19.67 -13.69
CA ILE A 49 12.49 19.76 -12.23
C ILE A 49 12.74 18.41 -11.59
N VAL A 50 12.15 17.34 -12.14
CA VAL A 50 12.33 15.97 -11.64
C VAL A 50 13.78 15.52 -11.77
N THR A 51 14.45 15.78 -12.92
CA THR A 51 15.87 15.46 -13.14
C THR A 51 16.74 16.06 -12.05
N LEU A 52 16.60 17.36 -11.79
CA LEU A 52 17.40 18.06 -10.78
C LEU A 52 17.22 17.44 -9.37
N MET A 53 16.02 16.93 -9.06
CA MET A 53 15.75 16.33 -7.77
C MET A 53 16.14 14.85 -7.69
N VAL A 54 16.04 14.12 -8.80
CA VAL A 54 16.39 12.70 -8.85
C VAL A 54 17.86 12.49 -8.56
N ILE A 55 18.76 13.34 -9.08
CA ILE A 55 20.20 13.13 -9.01
C ILE A 55 20.70 12.97 -7.57
N PRO A 56 20.52 13.94 -6.65
CA PRO A 56 20.97 13.76 -5.27
C PRO A 56 20.30 12.57 -4.56
N GLN A 57 19.01 12.38 -4.80
CA GLN A 57 18.26 11.28 -4.17
C GLN A 57 18.71 9.92 -4.67
N ALA A 58 18.93 9.76 -5.97
CA ALA A 58 19.35 8.50 -6.56
C ALA A 58 20.74 8.07 -6.08
N LEU A 59 21.70 9.01 -6.03
CA LEU A 59 23.04 8.79 -5.48
C LEU A 59 22.94 8.36 -4.01
N ALA A 60 22.17 9.11 -3.22
CA ALA A 60 21.98 8.86 -1.80
C ALA A 60 21.33 7.50 -1.53
N TYR A 61 20.32 7.09 -2.30
CA TYR A 61 19.63 5.82 -2.12
C TYR A 61 20.47 4.63 -2.58
N ALA A 62 21.34 4.78 -3.59
CA ALA A 62 22.32 3.74 -3.93
C ALA A 62 23.31 3.50 -2.78
N ILE A 63 23.84 4.57 -2.19
CA ILE A 63 24.73 4.46 -1.02
C ILE A 63 24.00 3.82 0.16
N LEU A 64 22.74 4.20 0.42
CA LEU A 64 21.91 3.58 1.45
C LEU A 64 21.71 2.08 1.20
N ALA A 65 21.61 1.66 -0.07
CA ALA A 65 21.53 0.26 -0.47
C ALA A 65 22.87 -0.49 -0.37
N GLY A 66 23.96 0.16 0.00
CA GLY A 66 25.30 -0.43 0.02
C GLY A 66 25.97 -0.56 -1.35
N LEU A 67 25.44 0.14 -2.35
CA LEU A 67 25.87 0.12 -3.75
C LEU A 67 26.71 1.36 -4.10
N PRO A 68 27.55 1.28 -5.15
CA PRO A 68 28.17 2.48 -5.71
C PRO A 68 27.12 3.53 -6.09
N ALA A 69 27.41 4.79 -5.83
CA ALA A 69 26.45 5.90 -6.04
C ALA A 69 25.89 5.95 -7.48
N ILE A 70 26.72 5.63 -8.48
CA ILE A 70 26.33 5.62 -9.90
C ILE A 70 25.16 4.65 -10.20
N THR A 71 25.08 3.54 -9.45
CA THR A 71 23.99 2.54 -9.60
C THR A 71 22.60 3.20 -9.45
N GLY A 72 22.49 4.20 -8.57
CA GLY A 72 21.24 4.96 -8.40
C GLY A 72 20.86 5.79 -9.63
N LEU A 73 21.85 6.40 -10.29
CA LEU A 73 21.61 7.13 -11.54
C LEU A 73 21.21 6.16 -12.67
N TYR A 74 21.87 5.02 -12.79
CA TYR A 74 21.49 3.97 -13.74
C TYR A 74 20.07 3.46 -13.51
N ALA A 75 19.70 3.21 -12.27
CA ALA A 75 18.34 2.81 -11.87
C ALA A 75 17.29 3.93 -12.06
N SER A 76 17.72 5.15 -12.44
CA SER A 76 16.84 6.29 -12.77
C SER A 76 16.75 6.60 -14.26
N MET A 77 17.30 5.75 -15.13
CA MET A 77 17.27 5.95 -16.59
C MET A 77 16.35 4.94 -17.29
N LEU A 78 16.85 3.74 -17.61
CA LEU A 78 16.05 2.74 -18.32
C LEU A 78 14.75 2.33 -17.60
N PRO A 79 14.69 2.23 -16.27
CA PRO A 79 13.42 1.97 -15.57
C PRO A 79 12.33 3.00 -15.82
N LEU A 80 12.67 4.30 -15.87
CA LEU A 80 11.71 5.35 -16.17
C LEU A 80 11.17 5.25 -17.60
N ILE A 81 12.04 4.91 -18.56
CA ILE A 81 11.65 4.68 -19.96
C ILE A 81 10.72 3.46 -20.06
N ALA A 82 11.08 2.36 -19.42
CA ALA A 82 10.25 1.14 -19.39
C ALA A 82 8.87 1.42 -18.78
N TYR A 83 8.84 2.13 -17.64
CA TYR A 83 7.57 2.51 -17.01
C TYR A 83 6.72 3.41 -17.93
N THR A 84 7.32 4.32 -18.69
CA THR A 84 6.61 5.18 -19.65
C THR A 84 5.85 4.37 -20.72
N LEU A 85 6.35 3.19 -21.08
CA LEU A 85 5.71 2.30 -22.06
C LEU A 85 4.54 1.52 -21.47
N PHE A 86 4.68 1.05 -20.22
CA PHE A 86 3.79 0.06 -19.61
C PHE A 86 2.93 0.60 -18.44
N GLY A 87 3.31 1.72 -17.82
CA GLY A 87 2.59 2.32 -16.69
C GLY A 87 1.34 3.08 -17.11
N THR A 88 0.33 3.12 -16.25
CA THR A 88 -0.93 3.86 -16.46
C THR A 88 -0.96 5.21 -15.75
N SER A 89 -0.15 5.39 -14.71
CA SER A 89 -0.09 6.67 -14.00
C SER A 89 0.66 7.72 -14.82
N ARG A 90 0.02 8.85 -15.03
CA ARG A 90 0.61 9.97 -15.80
C ARG A 90 1.65 10.76 -15.00
N THR A 91 1.74 10.54 -13.72
CA THR A 91 2.58 11.36 -12.83
C THR A 91 3.54 10.55 -11.96
N LEU A 92 3.41 9.24 -11.89
CA LEU A 92 4.26 8.40 -11.06
C LEU A 92 5.72 8.48 -11.52
N ALA A 93 6.61 8.90 -10.63
CA ALA A 93 8.04 8.95 -10.87
C ALA A 93 8.72 7.72 -10.24
N VAL A 94 9.05 6.74 -11.09
CA VAL A 94 9.71 5.50 -10.70
C VAL A 94 11.22 5.70 -10.57
N GLY A 95 11.86 4.96 -9.66
CA GLY A 95 13.32 4.97 -9.48
C GLY A 95 13.71 4.51 -8.08
N PRO A 96 15.00 4.62 -7.69
CA PRO A 96 15.47 4.28 -6.37
C PRO A 96 14.68 5.00 -5.28
N MET A 97 14.37 4.30 -4.19
CA MET A 97 13.60 4.83 -3.08
C MET A 97 14.17 4.34 -1.74
N ALA A 98 14.06 5.16 -0.70
CA ALA A 98 14.70 4.93 0.59
C ALA A 98 14.35 3.57 1.22
N ILE A 99 13.06 3.20 1.26
CA ILE A 99 12.63 1.93 1.87
C ILE A 99 13.15 0.74 1.09
N VAL A 100 12.99 0.76 -0.24
CA VAL A 100 13.48 -0.31 -1.13
C VAL A 100 15.00 -0.41 -1.07
N SER A 101 15.70 0.72 -0.96
CA SER A 101 17.17 0.74 -0.79
C SER A 101 17.59 0.10 0.53
N LEU A 102 16.89 0.39 1.62
CA LEU A 102 17.15 -0.23 2.91
C LEU A 102 16.85 -1.74 2.89
N MET A 103 15.74 -2.16 2.28
CA MET A 103 15.42 -3.58 2.10
C MET A 103 16.44 -4.29 1.20
N THR A 104 16.94 -3.61 0.15
CA THR A 104 18.03 -4.13 -0.70
C THR A 104 19.30 -4.34 0.13
N ALA A 105 19.66 -3.37 0.99
CA ALA A 105 20.81 -3.52 1.89
C ALA A 105 20.61 -4.66 2.88
N ALA A 106 19.44 -4.80 3.48
CA ALA A 106 19.13 -5.88 4.41
C ALA A 106 19.22 -7.26 3.74
N ALA A 107 18.74 -7.39 2.50
CA ALA A 107 18.78 -8.65 1.75
C ALA A 107 20.19 -9.06 1.30
N LEU A 108 21.03 -8.10 0.92
CA LEU A 108 22.33 -8.39 0.30
C LEU A 108 23.52 -8.40 1.26
N SER A 109 23.48 -7.61 2.34
CA SER A 109 24.64 -7.47 3.23
C SER A 109 24.98 -8.73 4.03
N PRO A 110 24.04 -9.63 4.37
CA PRO A 110 24.39 -10.93 4.94
C PRO A 110 25.13 -11.86 3.96
N LEU A 111 24.95 -11.65 2.64
CA LEU A 111 25.45 -12.53 1.58
C LEU A 111 26.77 -12.01 0.99
N PHE A 112 26.93 -10.70 0.90
CA PHE A 112 28.03 -10.06 0.16
C PHE A 112 28.59 -8.84 0.91
N VAL A 113 29.83 -8.52 0.64
CA VAL A 113 30.46 -7.29 1.14
C VAL A 113 29.93 -6.09 0.36
N PRO A 114 29.36 -5.06 1.03
CA PRO A 114 28.90 -3.85 0.37
C PRO A 114 29.95 -3.21 -0.55
N GLY A 115 29.52 -2.73 -1.71
CA GLY A 115 30.40 -2.14 -2.73
C GLY A 115 31.16 -3.14 -3.61
N SER A 116 31.09 -4.44 -3.35
CA SER A 116 31.71 -5.46 -4.19
C SER A 116 30.95 -5.68 -5.50
N VAL A 117 31.63 -6.27 -6.50
CA VAL A 117 30.99 -6.65 -7.77
C VAL A 117 29.88 -7.68 -7.54
N ALA A 118 30.10 -8.65 -6.63
CA ALA A 118 29.10 -9.64 -6.26
C ALA A 118 27.85 -9.01 -5.63
N TYR A 119 28.05 -7.99 -4.79
CA TYR A 119 26.95 -7.22 -4.21
C TYR A 119 26.10 -6.53 -5.29
N SER A 120 26.75 -5.89 -6.27
CA SER A 120 26.08 -5.25 -7.40
C SER A 120 25.32 -6.25 -8.27
N GLN A 121 25.91 -7.44 -8.52
CA GLN A 121 25.21 -8.54 -9.21
C GLN A 121 24.01 -9.03 -8.41
N GLY A 122 24.13 -9.16 -7.10
CA GLY A 122 23.00 -9.48 -6.20
C GLY A 122 21.87 -8.47 -6.31
N ALA A 123 22.18 -7.17 -6.39
CA ALA A 123 21.17 -6.11 -6.54
C ALA A 123 20.44 -6.20 -7.89
N MET A 124 21.17 -6.50 -8.99
CA MET A 124 20.56 -6.74 -10.31
C MET A 124 19.66 -7.98 -10.29
N THR A 125 20.10 -9.06 -9.62
CA THR A 125 19.31 -10.29 -9.47
C THR A 125 18.04 -10.04 -8.65
N LEU A 126 18.15 -9.26 -7.59
CA LEU A 126 17.02 -8.86 -6.77
C LEU A 126 16.00 -7.99 -7.57
N ALA A 127 16.50 -7.07 -8.41
CA ALA A 127 15.65 -6.29 -9.31
C ALA A 127 14.98 -7.18 -10.37
N MET A 128 15.70 -8.17 -10.91
CA MET A 128 15.14 -9.13 -11.87
C MET A 128 14.01 -9.95 -11.23
N LEU A 129 14.24 -10.52 -10.05
CA LEU A 129 13.23 -11.30 -9.33
C LEU A 129 12.01 -10.44 -9.00
N SER A 130 12.22 -9.22 -8.49
CA SER A 130 11.12 -8.27 -8.22
C SER A 130 10.35 -7.94 -9.49
N GLY A 131 11.05 -7.72 -10.60
CA GLY A 131 10.43 -7.45 -11.90
C GLY A 131 9.59 -8.60 -12.42
N LEU A 132 10.08 -9.84 -12.29
CA LEU A 132 9.35 -11.05 -12.66
C LEU A 132 8.12 -11.27 -11.77
N ILE A 133 8.28 -11.14 -10.44
CA ILE A 133 7.18 -11.28 -9.48
C ILE A 133 6.06 -10.28 -9.80
N LEU A 134 6.40 -9.00 -9.95
CA LEU A 134 5.43 -7.95 -10.29
C LEU A 134 4.76 -8.22 -11.65
N GLY A 135 5.54 -8.62 -12.65
CA GLY A 135 5.02 -8.96 -13.98
C GLY A 135 4.03 -10.13 -13.93
N VAL A 136 4.38 -11.22 -13.23
CA VAL A 136 3.50 -12.38 -13.03
C VAL A 136 2.24 -11.98 -12.26
N MET A 137 2.37 -11.23 -11.17
CA MET A 137 1.22 -10.72 -10.41
C MET A 137 0.29 -9.87 -11.29
N GLY A 138 0.85 -9.02 -12.16
CA GLY A 138 0.07 -8.20 -13.09
C GLY A 138 -0.67 -9.04 -14.14
N LEU A 139 -0.02 -10.05 -14.72
CA LEU A 139 -0.64 -10.97 -15.68
C LEU A 139 -1.74 -11.82 -15.05
N LEU A 140 -1.54 -12.27 -13.81
CA LEU A 140 -2.54 -13.00 -13.02
C LEU A 140 -3.63 -12.09 -12.43
N ARG A 141 -3.57 -10.77 -12.68
CA ARG A 141 -4.52 -9.76 -12.16
C ARG A 141 -4.60 -9.71 -10.64
N LEU A 142 -3.48 -9.79 -10.00
CA LEU A 142 -3.35 -9.75 -8.55
C LEU A 142 -3.26 -8.31 -7.99
N GLY A 143 -3.64 -7.30 -8.75
CA GLY A 143 -3.66 -5.90 -8.32
C GLY A 143 -4.55 -5.63 -7.09
N PHE A 144 -5.50 -6.53 -6.80
CA PHE A 144 -6.31 -6.48 -5.59
C PHE A 144 -5.51 -6.67 -4.29
N PHE A 145 -4.29 -7.24 -4.36
CA PHE A 145 -3.39 -7.36 -3.21
C PHE A 145 -3.08 -6.00 -2.56
N ALA A 146 -3.15 -4.90 -3.32
CA ALA A 146 -3.03 -3.56 -2.76
C ALA A 146 -4.06 -3.27 -1.64
N ASN A 147 -5.20 -3.97 -1.63
CA ASN A 147 -6.25 -3.78 -0.64
C ASN A 147 -6.04 -4.60 0.65
N PHE A 148 -5.07 -5.55 0.67
CA PHE A 148 -4.84 -6.40 1.84
C PHE A 148 -3.94 -5.77 2.90
N LEU A 149 -3.09 -4.81 2.54
CA LEU A 149 -2.42 -4.02 3.56
C LEU A 149 -3.34 -2.92 4.05
N SER A 150 -3.69 -3.02 5.33
CA SER A 150 -4.49 -1.96 5.95
C SER A 150 -3.68 -0.65 6.00
N HIS A 151 -4.36 0.47 5.81
CA HIS A 151 -3.72 1.80 5.88
C HIS A 151 -2.90 2.01 7.17
N PRO A 152 -3.34 1.56 8.37
CA PRO A 152 -2.54 1.63 9.59
C PRO A 152 -1.21 0.89 9.50
N VAL A 153 -1.18 -0.32 8.91
CA VAL A 153 0.06 -1.10 8.75
C VAL A 153 1.04 -0.37 7.83
N VAL A 154 0.55 0.13 6.69
CA VAL A 154 1.38 0.92 5.75
C VAL A 154 1.92 2.19 6.42
N SER A 155 1.08 2.94 7.14
CA SER A 155 1.50 4.15 7.86
C SER A 155 2.51 3.84 8.97
N GLY A 156 2.32 2.73 9.69
CA GLY A 156 3.28 2.24 10.69
C GLY A 156 4.63 1.89 10.07
N LEU A 157 4.62 1.16 8.95
CA LEU A 157 5.82 0.78 8.21
C LEU A 157 6.58 2.02 7.71
N LEU A 158 5.88 2.96 7.07
CA LEU A 158 6.49 4.20 6.58
C LEU A 158 7.11 5.01 7.72
N THR A 159 6.39 5.12 8.85
CA THR A 159 6.88 5.84 10.04
C THR A 159 8.12 5.18 10.62
N ALA A 160 8.10 3.86 10.82
CA ALA A 160 9.26 3.13 11.35
C ALA A 160 10.45 3.16 10.40
N SER A 161 10.21 2.94 9.10
CA SER A 161 11.25 3.03 8.07
C SER A 161 11.84 4.44 7.99
N GLY A 162 11.01 5.48 8.10
CA GLY A 162 11.47 6.87 8.14
C GLY A 162 12.44 7.13 9.30
N VAL A 163 12.12 6.64 10.49
CA VAL A 163 13.01 6.74 11.67
C VAL A 163 14.29 5.94 11.46
N LEU A 164 14.17 4.69 10.99
CA LEU A 164 15.31 3.81 10.75
C LEU A 164 16.27 4.38 9.70
N ILE A 165 15.73 4.89 8.58
CA ILE A 165 16.50 5.54 7.53
C ILE A 165 17.21 6.81 8.07
N ALA A 166 16.50 7.65 8.82
CA ALA A 166 17.11 8.84 9.41
C ALA A 166 18.25 8.46 10.37
N ALA A 167 18.04 7.45 11.22
CA ALA A 167 19.04 6.98 12.16
C ALA A 167 20.30 6.44 11.46
N SER A 168 20.14 5.69 10.36
CA SER A 168 21.27 5.15 9.59
C SER A 168 22.18 6.24 8.99
N GLN A 169 21.65 7.44 8.77
CA GLN A 169 22.40 8.54 8.16
C GLN A 169 23.22 9.38 9.15
N PHE A 170 22.99 9.24 10.47
CA PHE A 170 23.77 9.99 11.45
C PHE A 170 25.26 9.63 11.42
N ALA A 171 25.59 8.36 11.19
CA ALA A 171 26.98 7.93 11.04
C ALA A 171 27.65 8.63 9.85
N GLY A 172 26.99 8.68 8.69
CA GLY A 172 27.46 9.39 7.50
C GLY A 172 27.57 10.90 7.70
N LEU A 173 26.62 11.51 8.44
CA LEU A 173 26.63 12.92 8.78
C LEU A 173 27.83 13.29 9.67
N MET A 174 28.28 12.39 10.53
CA MET A 174 29.39 12.55 11.45
C MET A 174 30.75 12.11 10.87
N GLY A 175 30.78 11.57 9.65
CA GLY A 175 31.98 11.02 9.01
C GLY A 175 32.39 9.63 9.53
N ILE A 176 31.57 9.01 10.38
CA ILE A 176 31.75 7.67 10.93
C ILE A 176 31.39 6.67 9.84
N GLY A 177 32.22 5.66 9.61
CA GLY A 177 31.95 4.60 8.65
C GLY A 177 31.05 3.50 9.22
N GLY A 178 30.24 2.89 8.36
CA GLY A 178 29.38 1.77 8.73
C GLY A 178 28.03 2.20 9.30
N SER A 179 27.08 1.26 9.32
CA SER A 179 25.76 1.39 9.98
C SER A 179 25.24 0.00 10.33
N GLY A 180 24.25 -0.07 11.22
CA GLY A 180 23.53 -1.33 11.53
C GLY A 180 22.27 -1.49 10.67
N PHE A 181 21.65 -2.66 10.72
CA PHE A 181 20.41 -2.95 10.00
C PHE A 181 19.15 -2.65 10.81
N THR A 182 19.22 -2.81 12.12
CA THR A 182 18.15 -2.49 13.05
C THR A 182 18.41 -1.13 13.70
N LEU A 183 17.38 -0.52 14.28
CA LEU A 183 17.54 0.74 15.02
C LEU A 183 18.51 0.57 16.20
N ILE A 184 18.45 -0.57 16.86
CA ILE A 184 19.32 -0.88 18.01
C ILE A 184 20.77 -0.97 17.56
N ASP A 185 21.06 -1.68 16.46
CA ASP A 185 22.40 -1.81 15.90
C ASP A 185 22.98 -0.47 15.46
N GLN A 186 22.16 0.36 14.79
CA GLN A 186 22.56 1.68 14.31
C GLN A 186 22.96 2.60 15.47
N LEU A 187 22.14 2.64 16.52
CA LEU A 187 22.44 3.43 17.70
C LEU A 187 23.66 2.87 18.44
N ALA A 188 23.74 1.56 18.62
CA ALA A 188 24.89 0.92 19.25
C ALA A 188 26.19 1.19 18.47
N HIS A 189 26.15 1.08 17.13
CA HIS A 189 27.28 1.40 16.26
C HIS A 189 27.71 2.86 16.41
N LEU A 190 26.75 3.78 16.38
CA LEU A 190 27.02 5.21 16.52
C LEU A 190 27.72 5.53 17.86
N PHE A 191 27.17 5.00 18.98
CA PHE A 191 27.75 5.24 20.30
C PHE A 191 29.14 4.61 20.50
N ARG A 192 29.40 3.42 19.91
CA ARG A 192 30.71 2.75 19.99
C ARG A 192 31.81 3.47 19.21
N HIS A 193 31.45 4.19 18.14
CA HIS A 193 32.41 4.82 17.23
C HIS A 193 32.41 6.34 17.29
N LEU A 194 31.86 6.95 18.35
CA LEU A 194 31.89 8.40 18.53
C LEU A 194 33.30 9.00 18.53
N ASN A 195 34.31 8.23 18.94
CA ASN A 195 35.72 8.65 18.89
C ASN A 195 36.25 8.83 17.46
N GLY A 196 35.56 8.28 16.44
CA GLY A 196 35.85 8.45 15.01
C GLY A 196 35.20 9.68 14.38
N LEU A 197 34.67 10.59 15.17
CA LEU A 197 33.99 11.80 14.71
C LEU A 197 34.93 12.69 13.89
N HIS A 198 34.54 13.01 12.66
CA HIS A 198 35.30 13.91 11.81
C HIS A 198 34.66 15.31 11.79
N TRP A 199 35.28 16.27 12.46
CA TRP A 199 34.69 17.59 12.69
C TRP A 199 34.34 18.35 11.42
N ALA A 200 35.18 18.33 10.38
CA ALA A 200 34.89 19.00 9.11
C ALA A 200 33.65 18.40 8.43
N THR A 201 33.51 17.08 8.44
CA THR A 201 32.34 16.37 7.90
C THR A 201 31.08 16.73 8.70
N LEU A 202 31.17 16.75 10.04
CA LEU A 202 30.04 17.09 10.90
C LEU A 202 29.54 18.51 10.66
N ILE A 203 30.46 19.50 10.61
CA ILE A 203 30.11 20.90 10.37
C ILE A 203 29.44 21.05 9.02
N LEU A 204 29.99 20.45 7.98
CA LEU A 204 29.42 20.49 6.63
C LEU A 204 28.04 19.81 6.57
N GLY A 205 27.92 18.64 7.20
CA GLY A 205 26.68 17.90 7.28
C GLY A 205 25.57 18.64 8.05
N LEU A 206 25.91 19.23 9.21
CA LEU A 206 24.97 20.03 9.99
C LEU A 206 24.57 21.33 9.26
N ALA A 207 25.51 21.97 8.56
CA ALA A 207 25.23 23.15 7.75
C ALA A 207 24.24 22.79 6.61
N ALA A 208 24.49 21.68 5.91
CA ALA A 208 23.59 21.17 4.86
C ALA A 208 22.21 20.81 5.45
N LEU A 209 22.16 20.10 6.58
CA LEU A 209 20.91 19.72 7.25
C LEU A 209 20.13 20.97 7.70
N GLY A 210 20.80 21.91 8.37
CA GLY A 210 20.20 23.18 8.80
C GLY A 210 19.65 23.99 7.63
N PHE A 211 20.40 24.09 6.52
CA PHE A 211 19.94 24.74 5.31
C PHE A 211 18.69 24.06 4.73
N LEU A 212 18.69 22.73 4.61
CA LEU A 212 17.55 21.98 4.09
C LEU A 212 16.30 22.12 4.97
N LEU A 213 16.47 22.08 6.31
CA LEU A 213 15.37 22.31 7.25
C LEU A 213 14.85 23.75 7.19
N PHE A 214 15.76 24.73 7.04
CA PHE A 214 15.38 26.13 6.83
C PHE A 214 14.58 26.28 5.53
N MET A 215 15.07 25.72 4.42
CA MET A 215 14.40 25.79 3.11
C MET A 215 12.98 25.23 3.16
N ARG A 216 12.71 24.15 3.90
CA ARG A 216 11.35 23.63 4.09
C ARG A 216 10.35 24.65 4.67
N ARG A 217 10.85 25.62 5.44
CA ARG A 217 10.06 26.68 6.08
C ARG A 217 10.23 28.04 5.43
N ALA A 218 11.06 28.16 4.39
CA ALA A 218 11.44 29.44 3.80
C ALA A 218 10.34 30.07 2.90
N ALA A 219 9.34 29.32 2.44
CA ALA A 219 8.31 29.82 1.53
C ALA A 219 7.61 31.11 2.03
N PRO A 220 7.17 31.25 3.29
CA PRO A 220 6.59 32.48 3.79
C PRO A 220 7.57 33.65 3.81
N LEU A 221 8.84 33.39 4.13
CA LEU A 221 9.90 34.39 4.16
C LEU A 221 10.20 34.91 2.74
N LEU A 222 10.35 34.01 1.77
CA LEU A 222 10.57 34.35 0.37
C LEU A 222 9.42 35.21 -0.20
N ARG A 223 8.19 34.93 0.20
CA ARG A 223 7.03 35.76 -0.16
C ARG A 223 7.10 37.16 0.46
N LYS A 224 7.57 37.28 1.71
CA LYS A 224 7.78 38.58 2.36
C LYS A 224 8.87 39.40 1.67
N LEU A 225 9.86 38.73 1.03
CA LEU A 225 10.91 39.35 0.22
C LEU A 225 10.46 39.74 -1.19
N GLY A 226 9.15 39.64 -1.50
CA GLY A 226 8.57 40.11 -2.77
C GLY A 226 8.46 39.04 -3.86
N LEU A 227 8.81 37.76 -3.58
CA LEU A 227 8.65 36.71 -4.59
C LEU A 227 7.17 36.27 -4.69
N THR A 228 6.77 35.94 -5.93
CA THR A 228 5.46 35.33 -6.15
C THR A 228 5.33 33.97 -5.43
N ALA A 229 4.12 33.56 -5.12
CA ALA A 229 3.88 32.27 -4.44
C ALA A 229 4.47 31.08 -5.22
N GLY A 230 4.40 31.12 -6.56
CA GLY A 230 4.99 30.11 -7.44
C GLY A 230 6.51 30.07 -7.36
N ALA A 231 7.16 31.23 -7.49
CA ALA A 231 8.62 31.35 -7.43
C ALA A 231 9.16 30.93 -6.06
N ALA A 232 8.51 31.35 -4.96
CA ALA A 232 8.92 30.94 -3.61
C ALA A 232 8.83 29.43 -3.42
N THR A 233 7.74 28.79 -3.88
CA THR A 233 7.58 27.33 -3.80
C THR A 233 8.61 26.60 -4.69
N PHE A 234 8.92 27.13 -5.87
CA PHE A 234 9.91 26.56 -6.76
C PHE A 234 11.33 26.60 -6.13
N ILE A 235 11.74 27.73 -5.56
CA ILE A 235 13.04 27.87 -4.87
C ILE A 235 13.14 26.92 -3.69
N VAL A 236 12.09 26.79 -2.88
CA VAL A 236 12.05 25.83 -1.76
C VAL A 236 12.26 24.39 -2.24
N ARG A 237 11.64 24.01 -3.35
CA ARG A 237 11.80 22.67 -3.95
C ARG A 237 13.21 22.43 -4.49
N LEU A 238 13.88 23.46 -4.95
CA LEU A 238 15.28 23.37 -5.37
C LEU A 238 16.27 23.29 -4.19
N GLY A 239 15.82 23.42 -2.95
CA GLY A 239 16.67 23.37 -1.75
C GLY A 239 17.70 22.25 -1.76
N PRO A 240 17.34 20.97 -2.02
CA PRO A 240 18.32 19.87 -2.10
C PRO A 240 19.37 20.07 -3.19
N VAL A 241 18.97 20.59 -4.35
CA VAL A 241 19.89 20.85 -5.48
C VAL A 241 20.86 21.97 -5.11
N ILE A 242 20.37 23.04 -4.48
CA ILE A 242 21.19 24.18 -4.02
C ILE A 242 22.18 23.68 -2.95
N ALA A 243 21.73 22.87 -1.98
CA ALA A 243 22.59 22.29 -0.97
C ALA A 243 23.73 21.49 -1.60
N VAL A 244 23.40 20.60 -2.55
CA VAL A 244 24.36 19.80 -3.29
C VAL A 244 25.34 20.69 -4.06
N ALA A 245 24.85 21.64 -4.84
CA ALA A 245 25.71 22.53 -5.66
C ALA A 245 26.67 23.35 -4.79
N VAL A 246 26.18 23.96 -3.70
CA VAL A 246 26.99 24.77 -2.80
C VAL A 246 28.03 23.91 -2.06
N THR A 247 27.64 22.79 -1.49
CA THR A 247 28.57 21.92 -0.74
C THR A 247 29.59 21.24 -1.66
N THR A 248 29.22 20.91 -2.90
CA THR A 248 30.16 20.39 -3.91
C THR A 248 31.18 21.46 -4.30
N LEU A 249 30.72 22.70 -4.53
CA LEU A 249 31.62 23.82 -4.83
C LEU A 249 32.59 24.10 -3.67
N VAL A 250 32.10 24.11 -2.43
CA VAL A 250 32.94 24.27 -1.22
C VAL A 250 33.93 23.11 -1.11
N SER A 251 33.47 21.86 -1.34
CA SER A 251 34.32 20.67 -1.30
C SER A 251 35.44 20.71 -2.34
N TRP A 252 35.12 21.15 -3.56
CA TRP A 252 36.10 21.32 -4.63
C TRP A 252 37.08 22.48 -4.35
N SER A 253 36.58 23.66 -3.96
CA SER A 253 37.40 24.84 -3.79
C SER A 253 38.36 24.77 -2.59
N MET A 254 38.00 24.04 -1.54
CA MET A 254 38.78 23.85 -0.31
C MET A 254 39.51 22.50 -0.28
N ASP A 255 39.43 21.70 -1.34
CA ASP A 255 39.98 20.34 -1.43
C ASP A 255 39.67 19.51 -0.17
N LEU A 256 38.39 19.48 0.23
CA LEU A 256 37.96 18.77 1.42
C LEU A 256 38.26 17.27 1.41
N PRO A 257 38.36 16.57 0.27
CA PRO A 257 38.82 15.18 0.24
C PRO A 257 40.23 15.01 0.82
N ALA A 258 41.16 15.92 0.54
CA ALA A 258 42.50 15.90 1.11
C ALA A 258 42.49 16.10 2.65
N HIS A 259 41.42 16.72 3.17
CA HIS A 259 41.19 16.91 4.60
C HIS A 259 40.35 15.80 5.26
N GLY A 260 40.17 14.66 4.58
CA GLY A 260 39.49 13.47 5.11
C GLY A 260 37.96 13.48 5.02
N VAL A 261 37.35 14.47 4.36
CA VAL A 261 35.90 14.46 4.11
C VAL A 261 35.59 13.43 3.01
N LYS A 262 34.72 12.46 3.30
CA LYS A 262 34.31 11.46 2.35
C LYS A 262 33.39 12.09 1.28
N VAL A 263 33.74 11.89 0.02
CA VAL A 263 32.97 12.32 -1.17
C VAL A 263 32.49 11.11 -1.96
N VAL A 264 31.61 11.35 -2.91
CA VAL A 264 31.06 10.30 -3.78
C VAL A 264 32.16 9.60 -4.60
N GLY A 265 33.22 10.34 -4.95
CA GLY A 265 34.35 9.83 -5.73
C GLY A 265 34.05 9.77 -7.24
N ASP A 266 34.94 9.15 -7.98
CA ASP A 266 34.86 9.12 -9.44
C ASP A 266 33.60 8.40 -9.90
N ILE A 267 32.81 9.12 -10.70
CA ILE A 267 31.63 8.61 -11.37
C ILE A 267 31.96 8.42 -12.86
N PRO A 268 31.87 7.19 -13.37
CA PRO A 268 32.13 6.94 -14.78
C PRO A 268 31.18 7.74 -15.69
N ALA A 269 31.74 8.50 -16.62
CA ALA A 269 30.98 9.32 -17.57
C ALA A 269 30.46 8.49 -18.76
N HIS A 270 29.70 7.42 -18.47
CA HIS A 270 29.09 6.58 -19.50
C HIS A 270 27.66 6.20 -19.11
N LEU A 271 26.85 5.92 -20.13
CA LEU A 271 25.51 5.39 -19.95
C LEU A 271 25.54 4.00 -19.29
N PRO A 272 24.43 3.56 -18.65
CA PRO A 272 24.38 2.28 -17.99
C PRO A 272 24.79 1.14 -18.96
N PRO A 273 25.83 0.35 -18.61
CA PRO A 273 26.18 -0.81 -19.41
C PRO A 273 25.08 -1.86 -19.31
N LEU A 274 24.85 -2.56 -20.41
CA LEU A 274 24.01 -3.75 -20.40
C LEU A 274 24.74 -4.84 -19.63
N SER A 275 24.16 -5.26 -18.53
CA SER A 275 24.72 -6.27 -17.62
C SER A 275 23.72 -7.38 -17.39
N LEU A 276 24.22 -8.58 -17.16
CA LEU A 276 23.38 -9.74 -16.87
C LEU A 276 23.33 -9.96 -15.35
N PRO A 277 22.13 -10.12 -14.75
CA PRO A 277 21.99 -10.56 -13.37
C PRO A 277 22.51 -11.99 -13.21
N SER A 278 22.79 -12.41 -11.98
CA SER A 278 23.17 -13.79 -11.70
C SER A 278 21.97 -14.72 -11.80
N PHE A 279 22.16 -15.88 -12.45
CA PHE A 279 21.17 -16.95 -12.55
C PHE A 279 21.53 -18.13 -11.65
N ASP A 280 22.42 -17.95 -10.67
CA ASP A 280 22.74 -18.99 -9.70
C ASP A 280 21.50 -19.42 -8.90
N PRO A 281 21.12 -20.73 -8.96
CA PRO A 281 19.90 -21.20 -8.28
C PRO A 281 19.94 -21.01 -6.75
N GLY A 282 21.12 -21.06 -6.14
CA GLY A 282 21.29 -20.83 -4.71
C GLY A 282 20.93 -19.39 -4.35
N LEU A 283 21.52 -18.44 -5.06
CA LEU A 283 21.24 -17.01 -4.88
C LEU A 283 19.77 -16.64 -5.18
N LEU A 284 19.20 -17.22 -6.25
CA LEU A 284 17.79 -16.99 -6.60
C LEU A 284 16.86 -17.43 -5.47
N ARG A 285 17.14 -18.58 -4.84
CA ARG A 285 16.35 -19.09 -3.71
C ARG A 285 16.43 -18.19 -2.48
N GLU A 286 17.63 -17.71 -2.14
CA GLU A 286 17.85 -16.84 -0.99
C GLU A 286 17.20 -15.46 -1.19
N LEU A 287 17.24 -14.91 -2.40
CA LEU A 287 16.68 -13.60 -2.72
C LEU A 287 15.18 -13.62 -3.05
N LEU A 288 14.53 -14.79 -3.15
CA LEU A 288 13.12 -14.87 -3.57
C LEU A 288 12.17 -14.19 -2.58
N LEU A 289 12.35 -14.44 -1.27
CA LEU A 289 11.50 -13.83 -0.25
C LEU A 289 11.76 -12.32 -0.13
N PRO A 290 13.00 -11.83 -0.03
CA PRO A 290 13.27 -10.38 -0.10
C PRO A 290 12.69 -9.71 -1.36
N ALA A 291 12.84 -10.33 -2.53
CA ALA A 291 12.30 -9.82 -3.78
C ALA A 291 10.76 -9.71 -3.74
N PHE A 292 10.09 -10.71 -3.18
CA PHE A 292 8.64 -10.71 -3.01
C PHE A 292 8.20 -9.56 -2.08
N LEU A 293 8.86 -9.39 -0.93
CA LEU A 293 8.56 -8.33 0.03
C LEU A 293 8.80 -6.94 -0.57
N ILE A 294 9.92 -6.73 -1.26
CA ILE A 294 10.22 -5.50 -1.99
C ILE A 294 9.13 -5.21 -3.04
N SER A 295 8.72 -6.24 -3.79
CA SER A 295 7.68 -6.12 -4.81
C SER A 295 6.34 -5.69 -4.22
N VAL A 296 5.92 -6.33 -3.13
CA VAL A 296 4.64 -6.04 -2.48
C VAL A 296 4.64 -4.64 -1.87
N VAL A 297 5.67 -4.31 -1.09
CA VAL A 297 5.80 -2.97 -0.45
C VAL A 297 5.85 -1.88 -1.50
N GLY A 298 6.73 -2.02 -2.50
CA GLY A 298 6.90 -1.05 -3.57
C GLY A 298 5.64 -0.87 -4.41
N PHE A 299 4.92 -1.96 -4.72
CA PHE A 299 3.65 -1.92 -5.44
C PHE A 299 2.58 -1.15 -4.66
N ILE A 300 2.36 -1.50 -3.39
CA ILE A 300 1.31 -0.89 -2.57
C ILE A 300 1.54 0.60 -2.41
N GLU A 301 2.78 1.00 -2.14
CA GLU A 301 3.13 2.41 -2.02
C GLU A 301 2.92 3.16 -3.34
N SER A 302 3.40 2.60 -4.46
CA SER A 302 3.26 3.20 -5.78
C SER A 302 1.80 3.36 -6.20
N VAL A 303 0.99 2.30 -6.03
CA VAL A 303 -0.42 2.31 -6.44
C VAL A 303 -1.25 3.24 -5.56
N SER A 304 -1.03 3.22 -4.25
CA SER A 304 -1.73 4.12 -3.31
C SER A 304 -1.49 5.59 -3.66
N LEU A 305 -0.22 5.93 -3.93
CA LEU A 305 0.18 7.27 -4.35
C LEU A 305 -0.41 7.65 -5.71
N ALA A 306 -0.30 6.76 -6.68
CA ALA A 306 -0.80 6.96 -8.02
C ALA A 306 -2.33 7.17 -8.01
N GLN A 307 -3.08 6.37 -7.24
CA GLN A 307 -4.53 6.51 -7.07
C GLN A 307 -4.91 7.83 -6.40
N MET A 308 -4.19 8.23 -5.34
CA MET A 308 -4.42 9.49 -4.64
C MET A 308 -4.28 10.70 -5.58
N LEU A 309 -3.27 10.73 -6.44
CA LEU A 309 -3.04 11.83 -7.37
C LEU A 309 -3.97 11.77 -8.58
N ALA A 310 -4.28 10.57 -9.10
CA ALA A 310 -5.24 10.37 -10.17
C ALA A 310 -6.65 10.85 -9.76
N ALA A 311 -7.05 10.60 -8.51
CA ALA A 311 -8.33 11.09 -7.98
C ALA A 311 -8.44 12.62 -8.04
N ARG A 312 -7.33 13.35 -7.78
CA ARG A 312 -7.30 14.82 -7.90
C ARG A 312 -7.51 15.32 -9.35
N ARG A 313 -7.14 14.50 -10.35
CA ARG A 313 -7.32 14.81 -11.79
C ARG A 313 -8.54 14.10 -12.40
N ARG A 314 -9.30 13.34 -11.60
CA ARG A 314 -10.42 12.50 -12.06
C ARG A 314 -9.99 11.46 -13.11
N GLU A 315 -8.78 10.97 -12.99
CA GLU A 315 -8.21 9.91 -13.83
C GLU A 315 -8.36 8.55 -13.15
N ARG A 316 -8.30 7.47 -13.93
CA ARG A 316 -8.35 6.10 -13.42
C ARG A 316 -7.01 5.41 -13.64
N ILE A 317 -6.60 4.64 -12.67
CA ILE A 317 -5.40 3.80 -12.71
C ILE A 317 -5.84 2.35 -12.63
N SER A 318 -5.17 1.50 -13.39
CA SER A 318 -5.35 0.05 -13.33
C SER A 318 -4.26 -0.57 -12.44
N PRO A 319 -4.56 -1.06 -11.23
CA PRO A 319 -3.57 -1.69 -10.38
C PRO A 319 -2.85 -2.87 -11.02
N ASP A 320 -3.56 -3.69 -11.81
CA ASP A 320 -2.96 -4.81 -12.55
C ASP A 320 -1.93 -4.33 -13.57
N GLN A 321 -2.21 -3.23 -14.26
CA GLN A 321 -1.30 -2.67 -15.25
C GLN A 321 -0.13 -1.92 -14.57
N GLU A 322 -0.34 -1.35 -13.38
CA GLU A 322 0.75 -0.78 -12.58
C GLU A 322 1.76 -1.85 -12.14
N LEU A 323 1.29 -3.06 -11.81
CA LEU A 323 2.17 -4.22 -11.56
C LEU A 323 3.06 -4.52 -12.76
N ILE A 324 2.50 -4.52 -13.98
CA ILE A 324 3.27 -4.74 -15.23
C ILE A 324 4.23 -3.56 -15.46
N GLY A 325 3.80 -2.33 -15.24
CA GLY A 325 4.63 -1.12 -15.38
C GLY A 325 5.83 -1.12 -14.44
N LEU A 326 5.61 -1.40 -13.15
CA LEU A 326 6.68 -1.52 -12.16
C LEU A 326 7.55 -2.76 -12.40
N GLY A 327 6.95 -3.87 -12.84
CA GLY A 327 7.66 -5.08 -13.23
C GLY A 327 8.63 -4.81 -14.39
N SER A 328 8.18 -4.13 -15.44
CA SER A 328 9.02 -3.74 -16.58
C SER A 328 10.15 -2.79 -16.18
N ALA A 329 9.87 -1.86 -15.26
CA ALA A 329 10.89 -0.94 -14.73
C ALA A 329 11.97 -1.69 -13.93
N ASN A 330 11.59 -2.67 -13.11
CA ASN A 330 12.54 -3.49 -12.35
C ASN A 330 13.36 -4.42 -13.27
N LEU A 331 12.76 -4.99 -14.31
CA LEU A 331 13.50 -5.73 -15.32
C LEU A 331 14.50 -4.82 -16.06
N ALA A 332 14.09 -3.61 -16.44
CA ALA A 332 15.01 -2.65 -17.05
C ALA A 332 16.16 -2.28 -16.11
N ALA A 333 15.90 -2.10 -14.79
CA ALA A 333 16.94 -1.89 -13.78
C ALA A 333 17.93 -3.07 -13.70
N ALA A 334 17.41 -4.29 -13.72
CA ALA A 334 18.23 -5.52 -13.65
C ALA A 334 19.25 -5.64 -14.78
N PHE A 335 18.85 -5.24 -15.99
CA PHE A 335 19.73 -5.34 -17.18
C PHE A 335 20.54 -4.07 -17.45
N SER A 336 20.38 -3.02 -16.66
CA SER A 336 21.11 -1.75 -16.78
C SER A 336 21.99 -1.42 -15.58
N SER A 337 22.58 -2.43 -14.97
CA SER A 337 23.42 -2.26 -13.77
C SER A 337 22.76 -1.46 -12.65
N GLY A 338 21.44 -1.55 -12.54
CA GLY A 338 20.63 -0.86 -11.56
C GLY A 338 20.37 -1.68 -10.30
N MET A 339 19.39 -1.26 -9.54
CA MET A 339 18.90 -1.87 -8.32
C MET A 339 17.35 -1.86 -8.33
N PRO A 340 16.67 -2.57 -7.41
CA PRO A 340 15.21 -2.53 -7.32
C PRO A 340 14.66 -1.10 -7.24
N VAL A 341 13.59 -0.82 -8.01
CA VAL A 341 12.98 0.50 -8.14
C VAL A 341 11.48 0.45 -7.88
N THR A 342 10.94 1.59 -7.44
CA THR A 342 9.51 1.76 -7.20
C THR A 342 9.09 3.22 -7.35
N GLY A 343 7.80 3.53 -7.24
CA GLY A 343 7.30 4.89 -7.24
C GLY A 343 7.70 5.67 -6.00
N SER A 344 8.21 6.88 -6.16
CA SER A 344 8.63 7.74 -5.06
C SER A 344 7.60 8.82 -4.74
N LEU A 345 7.15 8.92 -3.48
CA LEU A 345 6.19 9.93 -3.04
C LEU A 345 6.67 11.36 -3.36
N SER A 346 7.87 11.71 -2.94
CA SER A 346 8.37 13.08 -3.09
C SER A 346 8.49 13.48 -4.55
N ARG A 347 9.06 12.62 -5.40
CA ARG A 347 9.25 12.87 -6.83
C ARG A 347 7.92 12.92 -7.59
N THR A 348 7.01 12.02 -7.25
CA THR A 348 5.70 11.93 -7.91
C THR A 348 4.82 13.16 -7.61
N VAL A 349 4.81 13.63 -6.35
CA VAL A 349 4.11 14.87 -5.99
C VAL A 349 4.71 16.07 -6.73
N ILE A 350 6.03 16.13 -6.83
CA ILE A 350 6.71 17.21 -7.55
C ILE A 350 6.41 17.15 -9.05
N ASN A 351 6.45 15.97 -9.65
CA ASN A 351 6.10 15.76 -11.05
C ASN A 351 4.65 16.21 -11.35
N PHE A 352 3.73 15.85 -10.45
CA PHE A 352 2.33 16.28 -10.50
C PHE A 352 2.18 17.80 -10.40
N ASP A 353 2.83 18.42 -9.41
CA ASP A 353 2.77 19.87 -9.15
C ASP A 353 3.55 20.70 -10.18
N ALA A 354 4.56 20.11 -10.82
CA ALA A 354 5.28 20.71 -11.94
C ALA A 354 4.46 20.72 -13.24
N GLY A 355 3.33 20.02 -13.25
CA GLY A 355 2.39 20.06 -14.36
C GLY A 355 2.51 18.90 -15.34
N ALA A 356 3.27 17.83 -15.03
CA ALA A 356 3.37 16.66 -15.91
C ALA A 356 1.99 16.16 -16.34
N ARG A 357 1.82 15.94 -17.62
CA ARG A 357 0.55 15.52 -18.23
C ARG A 357 0.55 14.09 -18.70
N THR A 358 1.71 13.56 -19.03
CA THR A 358 1.84 12.20 -19.54
C THR A 358 3.05 11.49 -18.91
N PRO A 359 3.14 10.16 -19.01
CA PRO A 359 4.33 9.42 -18.56
C PRO A 359 5.62 9.81 -19.30
N ALA A 360 5.52 10.53 -20.44
CA ALA A 360 6.68 11.04 -21.19
C ALA A 360 7.59 11.94 -20.36
N ALA A 361 7.04 12.66 -19.36
CA ALA A 361 7.83 13.42 -18.40
C ALA A 361 8.92 12.56 -17.73
N GLY A 362 8.59 11.28 -17.39
CA GLY A 362 9.54 10.31 -16.87
C GLY A 362 10.65 9.95 -17.87
N ALA A 363 10.31 9.73 -19.15
CA ALA A 363 11.29 9.44 -20.19
C ALA A 363 12.23 10.64 -20.43
N PHE A 364 11.70 11.87 -20.44
CA PHE A 364 12.52 13.07 -20.55
C PHE A 364 13.41 13.28 -19.33
N ALA A 365 12.91 12.97 -18.13
CA ALA A 365 13.74 13.01 -16.92
C ALA A 365 14.89 11.98 -16.99
N ALA A 366 14.63 10.78 -17.52
CA ALA A 366 15.67 9.76 -17.76
C ALA A 366 16.76 10.27 -18.72
N LEU A 367 16.37 10.94 -19.80
CA LEU A 367 17.31 11.59 -20.72
C LEU A 367 18.11 12.69 -20.01
N GLY A 368 17.44 13.50 -19.19
CA GLY A 368 18.09 14.53 -18.37
C GLY A 368 19.14 13.95 -17.42
N VAL A 369 18.84 12.85 -16.72
CA VAL A 369 19.80 12.13 -15.88
C VAL A 369 20.97 11.61 -16.71
N GLY A 370 20.71 11.03 -17.90
CA GLY A 370 21.75 10.59 -18.82
C GLY A 370 22.71 11.72 -19.25
N LEU A 371 22.16 12.89 -19.59
CA LEU A 371 22.98 14.06 -19.92
C LEU A 371 23.85 14.52 -18.73
N VAL A 372 23.31 14.50 -17.52
CA VAL A 372 24.07 14.85 -16.32
C VAL A 372 25.20 13.85 -16.07
N VAL A 373 24.94 12.55 -16.23
CA VAL A 373 26.00 11.52 -16.11
C VAL A 373 27.10 11.71 -17.14
N LEU A 374 26.75 12.03 -18.38
CA LEU A 374 27.75 12.19 -19.46
C LEU A 374 28.62 13.46 -19.30
N PHE A 375 28.02 14.56 -18.85
CA PHE A 375 28.68 15.87 -18.87
C PHE A 375 29.05 16.44 -17.51
N LEU A 376 28.34 16.07 -16.43
CA LEU A 376 28.53 16.64 -15.09
C LEU A 376 29.12 15.66 -14.08
N SER A 377 29.42 14.42 -14.47
CA SER A 377 30.00 13.42 -13.55
C SER A 377 31.29 13.88 -12.84
N PRO A 378 32.24 14.63 -13.51
CA PRO A 378 33.43 15.10 -12.79
C PRO A 378 33.12 16.09 -11.65
N LEU A 379 32.04 16.86 -11.79
CA LEU A 379 31.62 17.79 -10.73
C LEU A 379 30.97 17.04 -9.56
N ILE A 380 30.21 15.98 -9.85
CA ILE A 380 29.54 15.15 -8.82
C ILE A 380 30.57 14.37 -7.98
N ALA A 381 31.74 14.08 -8.51
CA ALA A 381 32.82 13.38 -7.78
C ALA A 381 33.17 14.06 -6.45
N TYR A 382 33.13 15.39 -6.39
CA TYR A 382 33.42 16.16 -5.17
C TYR A 382 32.24 16.31 -4.21
N LEU A 383 31.09 15.70 -4.51
CA LEU A 383 29.89 15.80 -3.66
C LEU A 383 30.09 15.09 -2.32
N PRO A 384 29.98 15.81 -1.17
CA PRO A 384 30.18 15.19 0.14
C PRO A 384 29.07 14.22 0.50
N ILE A 385 29.43 13.04 1.02
CA ILE A 385 28.47 12.03 1.52
C ILE A 385 27.62 12.60 2.66
N ALA A 386 28.16 13.48 3.49
CA ALA A 386 27.43 14.14 4.56
C ALA A 386 26.24 14.99 4.03
N THR A 387 26.37 15.61 2.86
CA THR A 387 25.26 16.36 2.21
C THR A 387 24.15 15.41 1.74
N LEU A 388 24.53 14.26 1.19
CA LEU A 388 23.57 13.23 0.81
C LEU A 388 22.85 12.67 2.05
N ALA A 389 23.60 12.40 3.13
CA ALA A 389 23.04 11.98 4.41
C ALA A 389 22.03 12.99 4.97
N ALA A 390 22.37 14.29 4.95
CA ALA A 390 21.44 15.36 5.34
C ALA A 390 20.16 15.36 4.47
N SER A 391 20.30 15.18 3.15
CA SER A 391 19.16 15.11 2.23
C SER A 391 18.26 13.90 2.50
N ILE A 392 18.86 12.74 2.83
CA ILE A 392 18.11 11.53 3.18
C ILE A 392 17.36 11.74 4.50
N ILE A 393 17.99 12.30 5.53
CA ILE A 393 17.35 12.59 6.84
C ILE A 393 16.11 13.45 6.62
N VAL A 394 16.25 14.55 5.87
CA VAL A 394 15.12 15.46 5.59
C VAL A 394 14.02 14.77 4.81
N SER A 395 14.34 13.92 3.85
CA SER A 395 13.37 13.13 3.09
C SER A 395 12.68 12.08 3.98
N ALA A 396 13.43 11.36 4.81
CA ALA A 396 12.92 10.33 5.71
C ALA A 396 11.94 10.90 6.77
N MET A 397 12.19 12.13 7.25
CA MET A 397 11.27 12.83 8.14
C MET A 397 9.87 13.04 7.56
N THR A 398 9.71 13.02 6.23
CA THR A 398 8.40 13.14 5.58
C THR A 398 7.57 11.87 5.65
N LEU A 399 8.20 10.73 5.94
CA LEU A 399 7.54 9.44 6.08
C LEU A 399 6.93 9.26 7.48
N VAL A 400 7.37 10.05 8.47
CA VAL A 400 6.95 9.92 9.87
C VAL A 400 5.60 10.62 10.08
N ASP A 401 4.53 9.84 10.30
CA ASP A 401 3.15 10.32 10.51
C ASP A 401 2.71 10.13 11.98
N LEU A 402 3.23 10.98 12.88
CA LEU A 402 2.82 11.00 14.29
C LEU A 402 1.33 11.36 14.49
N PRO A 403 0.74 12.30 13.75
CA PRO A 403 -0.71 12.56 13.81
C PRO A 403 -1.54 11.33 13.43
N GLY A 404 -1.10 10.56 12.43
CA GLY A 404 -1.73 9.30 12.01
C GLY A 404 -1.77 8.25 13.12
N LEU A 405 -0.66 8.08 13.86
CA LEU A 405 -0.60 7.19 15.03
C LEU A 405 -1.67 7.56 16.06
N LYS A 406 -1.76 8.85 16.43
CA LYS A 406 -2.72 9.34 17.42
C LYS A 406 -4.17 9.16 16.95
N ARG A 407 -4.43 9.39 15.67
CA ARG A 407 -5.77 9.20 15.06
C ARG A 407 -6.18 7.74 15.08
N THR A 408 -5.29 6.82 14.69
CA THR A 408 -5.56 5.37 14.70
C THR A 408 -5.82 4.86 16.11
N TRP A 409 -5.02 5.28 17.12
CA TRP A 409 -5.24 4.93 18.52
C TRP A 409 -6.64 5.32 19.03
N ARG A 410 -7.13 6.50 18.64
CA ARG A 410 -8.43 7.01 19.07
C ARG A 410 -9.59 6.32 18.37
N TYR A 411 -9.39 5.91 17.12
CA TYR A 411 -10.45 5.33 16.29
C TYR A 411 -10.59 3.82 16.47
N SER A 412 -9.49 3.08 16.43
CA SER A 412 -9.48 1.62 16.48
C SER A 412 -8.23 1.10 17.19
N ARG A 413 -8.42 0.53 18.37
CA ARG A 413 -7.32 -0.05 19.16
C ARG A 413 -6.72 -1.28 18.48
N SER A 414 -7.54 -2.08 17.79
CA SER A 414 -7.06 -3.25 17.05
C SER A 414 -6.15 -2.87 15.88
N ASP A 415 -6.54 -1.85 15.10
CA ASP A 415 -5.74 -1.37 13.99
C ASP A 415 -4.45 -0.70 14.48
N PHE A 416 -4.52 -0.02 15.63
CA PHE A 416 -3.33 0.53 16.28
C PHE A 416 -2.38 -0.57 16.77
N LEU A 417 -2.89 -1.71 17.25
CA LEU A 417 -2.06 -2.85 17.63
C LEU A 417 -1.27 -3.40 16.44
N ALA A 418 -1.93 -3.58 15.28
CA ALA A 418 -1.25 -4.00 14.05
C ALA A 418 -0.17 -3.00 13.63
N MET A 419 -0.47 -1.70 13.69
CA MET A 419 0.48 -0.61 13.42
C MET A 419 1.66 -0.62 14.38
N LEU A 420 1.41 -0.78 15.69
CA LEU A 420 2.45 -0.82 16.73
C LEU A 420 3.37 -2.02 16.57
N MET A 421 2.80 -3.21 16.27
CA MET A 421 3.59 -4.42 16.01
C MET A 421 4.48 -4.26 14.77
N THR A 422 3.96 -3.62 13.71
CA THR A 422 4.74 -3.27 12.53
C THR A 422 5.93 -2.39 12.91
N ILE A 423 5.70 -1.31 13.68
CA ILE A 423 6.74 -0.36 14.10
C ILE A 423 7.78 -1.07 14.98
N ALA A 424 7.33 -1.81 15.99
CA ALA A 424 8.21 -2.47 16.95
C ALA A 424 9.14 -3.48 16.26
N LEU A 425 8.58 -4.37 15.42
CA LEU A 425 9.39 -5.37 14.73
C LEU A 425 10.28 -4.76 13.64
N THR A 426 9.86 -3.67 12.99
CA THR A 426 10.74 -2.91 12.11
C THR A 426 11.98 -2.38 12.85
N PHE A 427 11.84 -1.92 14.09
CA PHE A 427 12.97 -1.41 14.87
C PHE A 427 13.88 -2.51 15.43
N ILE A 428 13.33 -3.68 15.75
CA ILE A 428 14.06 -4.78 16.40
C ILE A 428 14.72 -5.70 15.37
N GLU A 429 14.00 -6.09 14.33
CA GLU A 429 14.39 -7.14 13.35
C GLU A 429 14.55 -6.58 11.93
N GLY A 430 14.15 -5.33 11.69
CA GLY A 430 14.22 -4.68 10.39
C GLY A 430 12.89 -4.65 9.63
N VAL A 431 12.93 -4.02 8.43
CA VAL A 431 11.73 -3.69 7.64
C VAL A 431 10.95 -4.93 7.20
N GLU A 432 11.65 -6.00 6.82
CA GLU A 432 11.02 -7.26 6.34
C GLU A 432 10.16 -7.90 7.41
N ALA A 433 10.71 -8.05 8.62
CA ALA A 433 9.97 -8.59 9.77
C ALA A 433 8.79 -7.70 10.15
N GLY A 434 8.97 -6.38 10.10
CA GLY A 434 7.90 -5.42 10.36
C GLY A 434 6.72 -5.56 9.39
N VAL A 435 6.98 -5.72 8.10
CA VAL A 435 5.94 -5.96 7.08
C VAL A 435 5.21 -7.27 7.34
N MET A 436 5.95 -8.36 7.51
CA MET A 436 5.35 -9.68 7.75
C MET A 436 4.47 -9.69 9.00
N ALA A 437 4.95 -9.09 10.09
CA ALA A 437 4.18 -8.99 11.33
C ALA A 437 2.93 -8.11 11.16
N GLY A 438 3.05 -6.96 10.51
CA GLY A 438 1.91 -6.08 10.26
C GLY A 438 0.82 -6.77 9.47
N VAL A 439 1.18 -7.45 8.39
CA VAL A 439 0.24 -8.26 7.59
C VAL A 439 -0.36 -9.39 8.42
N GLY A 440 0.48 -10.17 9.10
CA GLY A 440 0.04 -11.29 9.91
C GLY A 440 -0.94 -10.88 11.02
N VAL A 441 -0.60 -9.84 11.78
CA VAL A 441 -1.47 -9.30 12.83
C VAL A 441 -2.76 -8.72 12.24
N SER A 442 -2.69 -7.99 11.12
CA SER A 442 -3.88 -7.43 10.47
C SER A 442 -4.85 -8.53 10.02
N LEU A 443 -4.33 -9.59 9.39
CA LEU A 443 -5.13 -10.76 8.98
C LEU A 443 -5.69 -11.51 10.18
N ALA A 444 -4.89 -11.73 11.22
CA ALA A 444 -5.35 -12.39 12.45
C ALA A 444 -6.48 -11.59 13.13
N LEU A 445 -6.34 -10.26 13.21
CA LEU A 445 -7.39 -9.39 13.75
C LEU A 445 -8.65 -9.37 12.89
N TYR A 446 -8.49 -9.41 11.56
CA TYR A 446 -9.62 -9.53 10.65
C TYR A 446 -10.36 -10.85 10.85
N LEU A 447 -9.64 -11.99 10.88
CA LEU A 447 -10.22 -13.31 11.15
C LEU A 447 -10.89 -13.38 12.53
N TYR A 448 -10.24 -12.82 13.57
CA TYR A 448 -10.83 -12.74 14.89
C TYR A 448 -12.13 -11.93 14.93
N ARG A 449 -12.18 -10.79 14.23
CA ARG A 449 -13.38 -9.94 14.16
C ARG A 449 -14.52 -10.64 13.44
N THR A 450 -14.22 -11.29 12.32
CA THR A 450 -15.23 -11.98 11.52
C THR A 450 -15.66 -13.32 12.10
N SER A 451 -14.82 -13.96 12.96
CA SER A 451 -15.20 -15.17 13.70
C SER A 451 -16.17 -14.90 14.86
N ARG A 452 -16.27 -13.65 15.32
CA ARG A 452 -17.22 -13.21 16.36
C ARG A 452 -18.07 -12.05 15.84
N PRO A 453 -18.98 -12.32 14.90
CA PRO A 453 -19.80 -11.27 14.32
C PRO A 453 -20.72 -10.62 15.35
N HIS A 454 -21.09 -9.38 15.08
CA HIS A 454 -22.11 -8.73 15.87
C HIS A 454 -23.44 -9.43 15.67
N THR A 455 -24.08 -9.83 16.78
CA THR A 455 -25.41 -10.38 16.81
C THR A 455 -26.33 -9.49 17.64
N ALA A 456 -27.61 -9.46 17.31
CA ALA A 456 -28.58 -8.66 18.03
C ALA A 456 -29.91 -9.41 18.20
N VAL A 457 -30.36 -9.51 19.44
CA VAL A 457 -31.75 -9.83 19.71
C VAL A 457 -32.58 -8.59 19.40
N LEU A 458 -33.62 -8.76 18.59
CA LEU A 458 -34.48 -7.66 18.18
C LEU A 458 -35.81 -7.71 18.92
N GLY A 459 -36.36 -6.53 19.18
CA GLY A 459 -37.72 -6.31 19.64
C GLY A 459 -38.42 -5.32 18.70
N ARG A 460 -39.76 -5.32 18.71
CA ARG A 460 -40.59 -4.41 17.94
C ARG A 460 -40.62 -3.03 18.58
N LEU A 461 -40.48 -1.97 17.81
CA LEU A 461 -40.77 -0.62 18.28
C LEU A 461 -42.29 -0.42 18.36
N PRO A 462 -42.81 0.01 19.53
CA PRO A 462 -44.23 0.19 19.73
C PRO A 462 -44.91 1.00 18.62
N GLY A 463 -46.04 0.50 18.10
CA GLY A 463 -46.82 1.19 17.07
C GLY A 463 -46.18 1.24 15.69
N THR A 464 -45.11 0.48 15.42
CA THR A 464 -44.42 0.46 14.12
C THR A 464 -44.17 -0.98 13.61
N GLU A 465 -43.78 -1.12 12.35
CA GLU A 465 -43.31 -2.36 11.73
C GLU A 465 -41.80 -2.57 11.86
N HIS A 466 -41.11 -1.71 12.65
CA HIS A 466 -39.66 -1.72 12.75
C HIS A 466 -39.18 -2.52 13.95
N PHE A 467 -38.11 -3.30 13.73
CA PHE A 467 -37.41 -4.06 14.76
C PHE A 467 -36.02 -3.48 15.02
N ARG A 468 -35.66 -3.36 16.31
CA ARG A 468 -34.39 -2.79 16.74
C ARG A 468 -33.76 -3.64 17.86
N ASN A 469 -32.44 -3.47 18.01
CA ASN A 469 -31.68 -4.12 19.06
C ASN A 469 -32.20 -3.68 20.45
N VAL A 470 -32.68 -4.63 21.22
CA VAL A 470 -33.27 -4.42 22.57
C VAL A 470 -32.29 -3.81 23.58
N ARG A 471 -30.97 -3.94 23.33
CA ARG A 471 -29.94 -3.32 24.19
C ARG A 471 -29.70 -1.85 23.88
N ARG A 472 -30.25 -1.32 22.78
CA ARG A 472 -30.01 0.05 22.29
C ARG A 472 -31.28 0.89 22.18
N HIS A 473 -32.43 0.24 22.17
CA HIS A 473 -33.73 0.87 21.98
C HIS A 473 -34.73 0.26 22.94
N GLU A 474 -35.69 1.06 23.40
CA GLU A 474 -36.87 0.56 24.11
C GLU A 474 -37.77 -0.14 23.08
N ALA A 475 -37.71 -1.43 23.04
CA ALA A 475 -38.42 -2.28 22.10
C ALA A 475 -39.15 -3.41 22.85
N GLU A 476 -40.35 -3.72 22.41
CA GLU A 476 -41.15 -4.81 22.94
C GLU A 476 -40.53 -6.18 22.58
N ILE A 477 -40.31 -7.01 23.56
CA ILE A 477 -39.77 -8.36 23.41
C ILE A 477 -40.93 -9.32 23.58
N ASP A 478 -41.05 -10.26 22.62
CA ASP A 478 -41.94 -11.39 22.77
C ASP A 478 -41.23 -12.54 23.50
N GLU A 479 -41.84 -13.13 24.49
CA GLU A 479 -41.21 -14.21 25.27
C GLU A 479 -41.18 -15.54 24.51
N GLU A 480 -42.17 -15.79 23.62
CA GLU A 480 -42.31 -17.01 22.86
C GLU A 480 -41.62 -16.95 21.47
N ILE A 481 -41.37 -15.71 20.94
CA ILE A 481 -40.73 -15.51 19.67
C ILE A 481 -39.37 -14.80 19.84
N ALA A 482 -38.29 -15.50 19.54
CA ALA A 482 -36.96 -14.92 19.55
C ALA A 482 -36.55 -14.47 18.15
N LEU A 483 -36.24 -13.19 17.99
CA LEU A 483 -35.74 -12.60 16.75
C LEU A 483 -34.23 -12.36 16.87
N LEU A 484 -33.41 -13.17 16.22
CA LEU A 484 -31.95 -13.07 16.23
C LEU A 484 -31.43 -12.59 14.89
N ARG A 485 -30.80 -11.43 14.85
CA ARG A 485 -30.12 -10.93 13.66
C ARG A 485 -28.62 -11.19 13.76
N ILE A 486 -28.04 -11.71 12.69
CA ILE A 486 -26.61 -11.83 12.52
C ILE A 486 -26.11 -10.82 11.48
N ASP A 487 -25.10 -10.03 11.84
CA ASP A 487 -24.63 -8.90 11.03
C ASP A 487 -23.38 -9.26 10.20
N GLU A 488 -23.27 -10.52 9.71
CA GLU A 488 -22.16 -11.01 8.90
C GLU A 488 -22.59 -12.20 8.03
N SER A 489 -21.82 -12.49 6.97
CA SER A 489 -21.96 -13.74 6.22
C SER A 489 -21.60 -14.94 7.08
N LEU A 490 -22.22 -16.10 6.82
CA LEU A 490 -22.02 -17.32 7.58
C LEU A 490 -21.01 -18.22 6.86
N TYR A 491 -19.93 -18.59 7.56
CA TYR A 491 -18.88 -19.43 7.01
C TYR A 491 -18.09 -20.12 8.15
N PHE A 492 -17.18 -20.99 7.79
CA PHE A 492 -16.46 -21.87 8.73
C PHE A 492 -15.93 -21.17 9.99
N ALA A 493 -15.49 -19.90 9.88
CA ALA A 493 -14.88 -19.20 10.99
C ALA A 493 -15.88 -18.72 12.05
N ASN A 494 -17.15 -18.52 11.70
CA ASN A 494 -18.19 -18.04 12.63
C ASN A 494 -19.38 -18.97 12.81
N ALA A 495 -19.39 -20.10 12.14
CA ALA A 495 -20.47 -21.09 12.22
C ALA A 495 -20.71 -21.54 13.68
N ARG A 496 -19.66 -21.92 14.40
CA ARG A 496 -19.74 -22.31 15.80
C ARG A 496 -20.20 -21.18 16.73
N TYR A 497 -19.77 -19.94 16.44
CA TYR A 497 -20.22 -18.78 17.22
C TYR A 497 -21.73 -18.57 17.10
N LEU A 498 -22.32 -18.83 15.92
CA LEU A 498 -23.76 -18.79 15.74
C LEU A 498 -24.45 -19.87 16.56
N GLU A 499 -23.95 -21.12 16.55
CA GLU A 499 -24.47 -22.22 17.39
C GLU A 499 -24.47 -21.84 18.88
N ASP A 500 -23.32 -21.39 19.39
CA ASP A 500 -23.17 -20.96 20.78
C ASP A 500 -24.13 -19.81 21.14
N THR A 501 -24.34 -18.88 20.21
CA THR A 501 -25.26 -17.74 20.40
C THR A 501 -26.73 -18.22 20.49
N VAL A 502 -27.12 -19.13 19.59
CA VAL A 502 -28.47 -19.71 19.58
C VAL A 502 -28.70 -20.52 20.85
N TYR A 503 -27.73 -21.33 21.28
CA TYR A 503 -27.84 -22.15 22.47
C TYR A 503 -27.87 -21.32 23.77
N GLY A 504 -27.09 -20.21 23.80
CA GLY A 504 -27.19 -19.24 24.89
C GLY A 504 -28.58 -18.61 24.97
N LEU A 505 -29.15 -18.22 23.82
CA LEU A 505 -30.48 -17.64 23.77
C LEU A 505 -31.58 -18.63 24.18
N LEU A 506 -31.43 -19.91 23.85
CA LEU A 506 -32.31 -20.99 24.29
C LEU A 506 -32.30 -21.16 25.84
N ALA A 507 -31.12 -21.09 26.43
CA ALA A 507 -30.99 -21.19 27.89
C ALA A 507 -31.60 -19.97 28.62
N ASP A 508 -31.47 -18.78 28.02
CA ASP A 508 -31.98 -17.53 28.62
C ASP A 508 -33.51 -17.35 28.46
N ARG A 509 -34.16 -18.11 27.53
CA ARG A 509 -35.59 -17.97 27.18
C ARG A 509 -36.34 -19.30 27.18
N PRO A 510 -36.69 -19.84 28.34
CA PRO A 510 -37.35 -21.14 28.43
C PRO A 510 -38.77 -21.17 27.86
N ALA A 511 -39.43 -20.01 27.71
CA ALA A 511 -40.75 -19.91 27.10
C ALA A 511 -40.74 -19.86 25.56
N MET A 512 -39.56 -19.82 24.93
CA MET A 512 -39.41 -19.70 23.48
C MET A 512 -39.99 -20.89 22.73
N LYS A 513 -40.86 -20.63 21.77
CA LYS A 513 -41.47 -21.62 20.86
C LYS A 513 -40.98 -21.46 19.41
N HIS A 514 -40.62 -20.23 19.05
CA HIS A 514 -40.17 -19.89 17.70
C HIS A 514 -38.88 -19.09 17.75
N MET A 515 -37.93 -19.47 16.92
CA MET A 515 -36.72 -18.71 16.64
C MET A 515 -36.70 -18.26 15.20
N VAL A 516 -36.53 -16.96 14.97
CA VAL A 516 -36.37 -16.37 13.63
C VAL A 516 -34.95 -15.86 13.48
N LEU A 517 -34.17 -16.48 12.59
CA LEU A 517 -32.86 -16.02 12.20
C LEU A 517 -33.00 -14.99 11.07
N ILE A 518 -32.63 -13.74 11.34
CA ILE A 518 -32.76 -12.64 10.39
C ILE A 518 -31.47 -12.54 9.61
N CYS A 519 -31.56 -12.81 8.29
CA CYS A 519 -30.43 -12.95 7.37
C CYS A 519 -30.17 -11.69 6.52
N SER A 520 -30.68 -10.52 6.92
CA SER A 520 -30.53 -9.25 6.14
C SER A 520 -29.09 -8.88 5.82
N ALA A 521 -28.11 -9.22 6.68
CA ALA A 521 -26.69 -9.00 6.45
C ALA A 521 -25.94 -10.23 5.93
N VAL A 522 -26.58 -11.38 5.82
CA VAL A 522 -25.97 -12.60 5.30
C VAL A 522 -25.90 -12.53 3.79
N ASN A 523 -24.68 -12.54 3.23
CA ASN A 523 -24.44 -12.51 1.78
C ASN A 523 -23.93 -13.85 1.24
N LEU A 524 -23.49 -14.73 2.14
CA LEU A 524 -22.90 -16.03 1.82
C LEU A 524 -23.19 -16.99 2.96
N ILE A 525 -23.45 -18.25 2.61
CA ILE A 525 -23.42 -19.40 3.52
C ILE A 525 -22.50 -20.43 2.86
N ASP A 526 -21.41 -20.84 3.52
CA ASP A 526 -20.53 -21.91 3.05
C ASP A 526 -20.99 -23.29 3.56
N ALA A 527 -20.31 -24.36 3.15
CA ALA A 527 -20.69 -25.72 3.53
C ALA A 527 -20.67 -25.95 5.05
N SER A 528 -19.64 -25.43 5.75
CA SER A 528 -19.52 -25.58 7.21
C SER A 528 -20.64 -24.84 7.96
N ALA A 529 -20.99 -23.64 7.49
CA ALA A 529 -22.09 -22.88 8.07
C ALA A 529 -23.45 -23.51 7.78
N LEU A 530 -23.60 -24.18 6.63
CA LEU A 530 -24.81 -24.94 6.32
C LEU A 530 -24.99 -26.13 7.28
N GLU A 531 -23.92 -26.90 7.54
CA GLU A 531 -23.93 -27.99 8.54
C GLU A 531 -24.32 -27.46 9.94
N SER A 532 -23.77 -26.29 10.33
CA SER A 532 -24.15 -25.68 11.60
C SER A 532 -25.61 -25.22 11.64
N LEU A 533 -26.18 -24.74 10.54
CA LEU A 533 -27.61 -24.41 10.47
C LEU A 533 -28.48 -25.65 10.57
N GLU A 534 -28.08 -26.77 9.96
CA GLU A 534 -28.77 -28.07 10.11
C GLU A 534 -28.71 -28.56 11.54
N ALA A 535 -27.55 -28.48 12.21
CA ALA A 535 -27.38 -28.84 13.62
C ALA A 535 -28.24 -27.97 14.55
N ILE A 536 -28.27 -26.64 14.28
CA ILE A 536 -29.15 -25.71 15.01
C ILE A 536 -30.62 -26.11 14.85
N ASN A 537 -31.06 -26.34 13.60
CA ASN A 537 -32.45 -26.71 13.31
C ASN A 537 -32.85 -28.01 13.99
N SER A 538 -32.01 -29.07 13.92
CA SER A 538 -32.26 -30.35 14.58
C SER A 538 -32.38 -30.16 16.08
N ARG A 539 -31.46 -29.46 16.73
CA ARG A 539 -31.46 -29.26 18.17
C ARG A 539 -32.63 -28.42 18.68
N LEU A 540 -33.01 -27.37 17.93
CA LEU A 540 -34.21 -26.60 18.27
C LEU A 540 -35.47 -27.46 18.14
N LYS A 541 -35.57 -28.30 17.13
CA LYS A 541 -36.67 -29.25 16.92
C LYS A 541 -36.76 -30.25 18.08
N ASP A 542 -35.62 -30.79 18.55
CA ASP A 542 -35.57 -31.69 19.71
C ASP A 542 -36.05 -30.98 21.00
N SER A 543 -35.86 -29.66 21.06
CA SER A 543 -36.33 -28.79 22.17
C SER A 543 -37.75 -28.27 21.93
N GLN A 544 -38.48 -28.78 20.90
CA GLN A 544 -39.84 -28.35 20.51
C GLN A 544 -39.91 -26.88 20.08
N ILE A 545 -38.81 -26.32 19.55
CA ILE A 545 -38.72 -24.96 19.03
C ILE A 545 -38.59 -25.02 17.55
N THR A 546 -39.36 -24.18 16.86
CA THR A 546 -39.34 -24.09 15.38
C THR A 546 -38.37 -23.02 14.93
N LEU A 547 -37.43 -23.38 14.03
CA LEU A 547 -36.51 -22.44 13.40
C LEU A 547 -37.11 -21.86 12.12
N HIS A 548 -37.13 -20.56 12.01
CA HIS A 548 -37.54 -19.82 10.82
C HIS A 548 -36.39 -18.94 10.29
N LEU A 549 -36.41 -18.66 8.99
CA LEU A 549 -35.51 -17.69 8.39
C LEU A 549 -36.30 -16.47 7.94
N ALA A 550 -35.70 -15.26 8.05
CA ALA A 550 -36.29 -14.04 7.52
C ALA A 550 -35.24 -13.23 6.74
N GLU A 551 -35.71 -12.49 5.73
CA GLU A 551 -34.89 -11.58 4.93
C GLU A 551 -33.70 -12.27 4.23
N VAL A 552 -33.89 -13.49 3.76
CA VAL A 552 -32.87 -14.25 3.03
C VAL A 552 -32.70 -13.67 1.62
N LYS A 553 -31.47 -13.25 1.30
CA LYS A 553 -31.15 -12.67 -0.01
C LYS A 553 -31.18 -13.72 -1.13
N GLY A 554 -31.58 -13.32 -2.35
CA GLY A 554 -31.69 -14.19 -3.52
C GLY A 554 -30.49 -15.11 -3.74
N PRO A 555 -29.23 -14.62 -3.80
CA PRO A 555 -28.06 -15.49 -3.98
C PRO A 555 -27.82 -16.51 -2.85
N VAL A 556 -28.24 -16.20 -1.63
CA VAL A 556 -28.20 -17.13 -0.48
C VAL A 556 -29.31 -18.16 -0.63
N MET A 557 -30.53 -17.73 -0.98
CA MET A 557 -31.65 -18.62 -1.25
C MET A 557 -31.34 -19.61 -2.37
N ASP A 558 -30.72 -19.14 -3.46
CA ASP A 558 -30.32 -20.00 -4.60
C ASP A 558 -29.30 -21.08 -4.19
N ARG A 559 -28.51 -20.84 -3.16
CA ARG A 559 -27.59 -21.84 -2.58
C ARG A 559 -28.32 -22.81 -1.67
N LEU A 560 -29.18 -22.30 -0.78
CA LEU A 560 -29.98 -23.13 0.12
C LEU A 560 -30.88 -24.10 -0.68
N LYS A 561 -31.47 -23.67 -1.80
CA LYS A 561 -32.24 -24.52 -2.73
C LYS A 561 -31.44 -25.65 -3.41
N LYS A 562 -30.08 -25.57 -3.36
CA LYS A 562 -29.21 -26.64 -3.88
C LYS A 562 -28.85 -27.68 -2.82
N SER A 563 -29.30 -27.49 -1.60
CA SER A 563 -29.15 -28.40 -0.47
C SER A 563 -30.52 -28.86 0.00
N ASP A 564 -30.57 -29.92 0.79
CA ASP A 564 -31.79 -30.46 1.41
C ASP A 564 -32.22 -29.68 2.65
N PHE A 565 -31.51 -28.59 3.00
CA PHE A 565 -31.73 -27.81 4.22
C PHE A 565 -33.16 -27.24 4.30
N LEU A 566 -33.68 -26.71 3.19
CA LEU A 566 -35.04 -26.12 3.16
C LEU A 566 -36.14 -27.19 3.35
N ASP A 567 -35.88 -28.42 2.93
CA ASP A 567 -36.82 -29.56 3.10
C ASP A 567 -36.82 -30.05 4.57
N HIS A 568 -35.67 -29.87 5.27
CA HIS A 568 -35.53 -30.25 6.65
C HIS A 568 -35.86 -29.12 7.65
N LEU A 569 -35.96 -27.87 7.16
CA LEU A 569 -36.23 -26.71 8.01
C LEU A 569 -37.54 -26.89 8.78
N SER A 570 -37.49 -26.76 10.08
CA SER A 570 -38.66 -26.99 10.93
C SER A 570 -39.77 -25.94 10.78
N GLY A 571 -39.42 -24.75 10.28
CA GLY A 571 -40.32 -23.62 10.10
C GLY A 571 -40.30 -23.08 8.68
N ASP A 572 -40.64 -21.82 8.52
CA ASP A 572 -40.88 -21.15 7.24
C ASP A 572 -39.77 -20.13 6.91
N VAL A 573 -39.71 -19.71 5.63
CA VAL A 573 -38.84 -18.62 5.18
C VAL A 573 -39.70 -17.40 4.84
N TYR A 574 -39.50 -16.31 5.59
CA TYR A 574 -40.27 -15.08 5.46
C TYR A 574 -39.50 -14.00 4.67
N LEU A 575 -40.25 -13.18 3.91
CA LEU A 575 -39.68 -12.08 3.17
C LEU A 575 -39.22 -10.92 4.07
N SER A 576 -39.88 -10.71 5.20
CA SER A 576 -39.53 -9.65 6.15
C SER A 576 -39.64 -10.13 7.59
N THR A 577 -38.92 -9.48 8.50
CA THR A 577 -39.00 -9.71 9.93
C THR A 577 -40.41 -9.44 10.46
N TYR A 578 -41.11 -8.42 9.93
CA TYR A 578 -42.46 -8.09 10.31
C TYR A 578 -43.47 -9.17 9.92
N ALA A 579 -43.36 -9.69 8.68
CA ALA A 579 -44.21 -10.80 8.23
C ALA A 579 -44.02 -12.06 9.10
N ALA A 580 -42.76 -12.39 9.46
CA ALA A 580 -42.48 -13.50 10.35
C ALA A 580 -43.13 -13.29 11.74
N TRP A 581 -42.92 -12.12 12.33
CA TRP A 581 -43.45 -11.82 13.67
C TRP A 581 -44.98 -11.83 13.69
N THR A 582 -45.65 -11.24 12.69
CA THR A 582 -47.11 -11.16 12.63
C THR A 582 -47.74 -12.55 12.47
N ASP A 583 -47.24 -13.36 11.54
CA ASP A 583 -47.73 -14.70 11.31
C ASP A 583 -47.53 -15.62 12.51
N LEU A 584 -46.35 -15.59 13.11
CA LEU A 584 -46.05 -16.42 14.29
C LEU A 584 -46.87 -15.98 15.50
N ARG A 585 -47.10 -14.69 15.69
CA ARG A 585 -47.94 -14.16 16.75
C ARG A 585 -49.41 -14.66 16.60
N HIS A 586 -49.94 -14.56 15.39
CA HIS A 586 -51.28 -15.05 15.08
C HIS A 586 -51.42 -16.58 15.35
N ARG A 587 -50.46 -17.39 14.93
CA ARG A 587 -50.43 -18.84 15.19
C ARG A 587 -50.36 -19.16 16.70
N LEU A 588 -49.70 -18.34 17.51
CA LEU A 588 -49.66 -18.51 18.96
C LEU A 588 -50.99 -18.14 19.61
N GLU A 589 -51.63 -17.05 19.15
CA GLU A 589 -52.93 -16.61 19.61
C GLU A 589 -54.05 -17.63 19.27
N GLU A 590 -54.03 -18.17 18.08
CA GLU A 590 -54.95 -19.27 17.69
C GLU A 590 -54.81 -20.51 18.56
N ARG A 591 -53.58 -20.97 18.81
CA ARG A 591 -53.33 -22.11 19.69
C ARG A 591 -53.76 -21.85 21.13
N ALA A 592 -53.57 -20.64 21.63
CA ALA A 592 -54.01 -20.24 22.95
C ALA A 592 -55.56 -20.22 23.04
N ALA A 593 -56.24 -19.76 22.01
CA ALA A 593 -57.72 -19.78 21.94
C ALA A 593 -58.27 -21.18 21.87
N GLU A 594 -57.68 -22.08 21.06
CA GLU A 594 -58.02 -23.49 21.00
C GLU A 594 -57.85 -24.22 22.36
N ALA A 595 -56.73 -23.93 23.08
CA ALA A 595 -56.44 -24.51 24.38
C ALA A 595 -57.43 -24.04 25.47
N ASN A 596 -57.96 -22.83 25.32
CA ASN A 596 -58.92 -22.20 26.25
C ASN A 596 -60.39 -22.46 25.89
N GLY A 597 -60.68 -23.17 24.75
CA GLY A 597 -62.03 -23.49 24.32
C GLY A 597 -62.85 -22.28 23.87
N THR A 598 -62.20 -21.17 23.48
CA THR A 598 -62.81 -19.96 22.92
C THR A 598 -62.61 -19.94 21.42
N GLU A 599 -63.71 -19.90 20.62
CA GLU A 599 -63.61 -19.71 19.15
C GLU A 599 -62.90 -18.37 18.88
N PRO A 600 -61.96 -18.33 17.91
CA PRO A 600 -61.32 -17.08 17.55
C PRO A 600 -62.37 -16.15 16.90
N GLU A 601 -62.49 -14.91 17.37
CA GLU A 601 -63.25 -13.86 16.72
C GLU A 601 -62.73 -13.66 15.31
N SER A 602 -63.51 -14.06 14.30
CA SER A 602 -63.23 -13.78 12.88
C SER A 602 -63.40 -12.28 12.65
N GLU A 603 -62.31 -11.50 12.73
CA GLU A 603 -62.28 -10.16 12.18
C GLU A 603 -62.44 -10.25 10.63
N SER A 604 -63.70 -10.06 10.23
CA SER A 604 -64.04 -9.76 8.83
C SER A 604 -63.60 -8.34 8.51
N ARG A 605 -62.45 -8.21 7.81
CA ARG A 605 -62.29 -7.26 6.68
C ARG A 605 -60.86 -7.20 6.17
#